data_dc8b61d01599df4c41ff18efbd43a80d
#
_entry.id   dc8b61d01599df4c41ff18efbd43a80d
#
_cell.length_a   1.000
_cell.length_b   1.000
_cell.length_c   1.000
_cell.angle_alpha   90.00
_cell.angle_beta   90.00
_cell.angle_gamma   90.00
#
_symmetry.space_group_name_H-M   'P 1'
#
loop_
_entity.id
_entity.type
_entity.pdbx_description
1 polymer ?
#
loop_
_entity_poly.entity_id
_entity_poly.type
_entity_poly.pdbx_seq_one_letter_code
_entity_poly.pdbx_strand_id
1 'polypeptide(L)'
;MAMHESQSLLIEMQITRSLAFKKFLSSLLEDSFSIKGKEFSFENLYKLGTRVEKTFIRVEADEVTYPLHIMLRFNIERMLFDNNLKVNEIPYVWNDEYKKIFGIEVDKDTNGCLQDIHWYTGLVGYFPTYTIGALISAQFANKLRKDISDLDNKIEKGDFKSLIKWLKTNIYEKASFFSSDEILQQVTNSSINVKYFKEYITNRYL
;
A
#
# COMPACT_ATOMS: atom_id res chain seq x y z
N MET A 1 -9.38 11.05 3.63
CA MET A 1 -8.36 10.60 2.63
C MET A 1 -7.94 9.14 2.83
N ALA A 2 -7.56 8.68 4.03
CA ALA A 2 -7.13 7.28 4.25
C ALA A 2 -8.12 6.20 3.79
N MET A 3 -9.44 6.44 3.89
CA MET A 3 -10.46 5.54 3.34
C MET A 3 -10.36 5.44 1.81
N HIS A 4 -10.14 6.56 1.10
CA HIS A 4 -9.95 6.55 -0.35
C HIS A 4 -8.70 5.75 -0.73
N GLU A 5 -7.59 6.05 -0.04
CA GLU A 5 -6.32 5.33 -0.24
C GLU A 5 -6.46 3.83 0.05
N SER A 6 -7.27 3.46 1.05
CA SER A 6 -7.49 2.04 1.35
C SER A 6 -8.17 1.28 0.20
N GLN A 7 -8.95 1.93 -0.66
CA GLN A 7 -9.61 1.29 -1.78
C GLN A 7 -8.63 1.04 -2.94
N SER A 8 -7.76 2.01 -3.26
CA SER A 8 -6.69 1.82 -4.23
C SER A 8 -5.73 0.73 -3.79
N LEU A 9 -5.27 0.79 -2.53
CA LEU A 9 -4.34 -0.19 -1.95
C LEU A 9 -4.98 -1.58 -1.76
N LEU A 10 -6.30 -1.67 -1.54
CA LEU A 10 -6.98 -2.96 -1.51
C LEU A 10 -6.85 -3.66 -2.87
N ILE A 11 -7.11 -2.95 -3.94
CA ILE A 11 -6.96 -3.52 -5.30
C ILE A 11 -5.49 -3.79 -5.59
N GLU A 12 -4.61 -2.81 -5.39
CA GLU A 12 -3.18 -2.96 -5.70
C GLU A 12 -2.53 -4.07 -4.87
N MET A 13 -2.53 -3.91 -3.53
CA MET A 13 -1.76 -4.79 -2.65
C MET A 13 -2.44 -6.13 -2.42
N GLN A 14 -3.76 -6.11 -2.13
CA GLN A 14 -4.46 -7.29 -1.65
C GLN A 14 -4.99 -8.18 -2.78
N ILE A 15 -5.28 -7.58 -3.95
CA ILE A 15 -5.80 -8.31 -5.11
C ILE A 15 -4.73 -8.50 -6.17
N THR A 16 -4.19 -7.42 -6.76
CA THR A 16 -3.34 -7.55 -7.96
C THR A 16 -1.93 -8.09 -7.66
N ARG A 17 -1.45 -7.97 -6.42
CA ARG A 17 -0.19 -8.62 -6.00
C ARG A 17 -0.40 -10.06 -5.50
N SER A 18 -1.63 -10.57 -5.43
CA SER A 18 -1.90 -11.96 -5.02
C SER A 18 -1.43 -12.97 -6.05
N LEU A 19 -1.10 -14.19 -5.61
CA LEU A 19 -0.75 -15.29 -6.49
C LEU A 19 -1.88 -15.63 -7.47
N ALA A 20 -3.13 -15.60 -6.99
CA ALA A 20 -4.32 -15.84 -7.80
C ALA A 20 -4.42 -14.85 -8.98
N PHE A 21 -4.17 -13.55 -8.71
CA PHE A 21 -4.17 -12.56 -9.77
C PHE A 21 -2.99 -12.73 -10.74
N LYS A 22 -1.81 -13.12 -10.25
CA LYS A 22 -0.65 -13.37 -11.13
C LYS A 22 -0.89 -14.55 -12.08
N LYS A 23 -1.61 -15.59 -11.65
CA LYS A 23 -2.04 -16.68 -12.52
C LYS A 23 -3.00 -16.18 -13.61
N PHE A 24 -4.03 -15.42 -13.24
CA PHE A 24 -4.92 -14.77 -14.19
C PHE A 24 -4.16 -13.87 -15.18
N LEU A 25 -3.27 -13.02 -14.66
CA LEU A 25 -2.48 -12.09 -15.49
C LEU A 25 -1.56 -12.83 -16.47
N SER A 26 -0.88 -13.88 -16.02
CA SER A 26 -0.02 -14.71 -16.87
C SER A 26 -0.80 -15.29 -18.05
N SER A 27 -1.97 -15.90 -17.81
CA SER A 27 -2.85 -16.42 -18.85
C SER A 27 -3.34 -15.32 -19.80
N LEU A 28 -3.75 -14.17 -19.26
CA LEU A 28 -4.21 -13.04 -20.05
C LEU A 28 -3.12 -12.47 -20.97
N LEU A 29 -1.87 -12.40 -20.50
CA LEU A 29 -0.72 -11.96 -21.29
C LEU A 29 -0.42 -12.94 -22.42
N GLU A 30 -0.43 -14.25 -22.11
CA GLU A 30 -0.23 -15.30 -23.11
C GLU A 30 -1.27 -15.22 -24.22
N ASP A 31 -2.56 -15.10 -23.85
CA ASP A 31 -3.66 -15.04 -24.81
C ASP A 31 -3.66 -13.75 -25.64
N SER A 32 -3.39 -12.60 -25.00
CA SER A 32 -3.51 -11.28 -25.65
C SER A 32 -2.33 -10.94 -26.56
N PHE A 33 -1.13 -11.36 -26.18
CA PHE A 33 0.11 -10.98 -26.86
C PHE A 33 0.84 -12.15 -27.50
N SER A 34 0.32 -13.38 -27.36
CA SER A 34 0.97 -14.62 -27.81
C SER A 34 2.38 -14.80 -27.22
N ILE A 35 2.57 -14.32 -26.00
CA ILE A 35 3.86 -14.33 -25.30
C ILE A 35 3.98 -15.65 -24.53
N LYS A 36 4.96 -16.46 -24.91
CA LYS A 36 5.29 -17.73 -24.26
C LYS A 36 6.74 -17.69 -23.78
N GLY A 37 6.93 -17.37 -22.51
CA GLY A 37 8.28 -17.34 -21.93
C GLY A 37 8.23 -17.46 -20.41
N LYS A 38 9.31 -17.94 -19.82
CA LYS A 38 9.43 -18.07 -18.35
C LYS A 38 9.30 -16.72 -17.64
N GLU A 39 9.68 -15.64 -18.31
CA GLU A 39 9.58 -14.26 -17.81
C GLU A 39 8.13 -13.83 -17.53
N PHE A 40 7.16 -14.39 -18.26
CA PHE A 40 5.73 -14.09 -18.10
C PHE A 40 4.97 -15.16 -17.29
N SER A 41 5.67 -16.18 -16.79
CA SER A 41 5.05 -17.17 -15.91
C SER A 41 4.54 -16.51 -14.62
N PHE A 42 3.47 -17.04 -14.06
CA PHE A 42 2.87 -16.48 -12.84
C PHE A 42 3.85 -16.48 -11.67
N GLU A 43 4.74 -17.46 -11.58
CA GLU A 43 5.78 -17.52 -10.54
C GLU A 43 6.76 -16.35 -10.65
N ASN A 44 7.19 -16.04 -11.89
CA ASN A 44 8.10 -14.91 -12.12
C ASN A 44 7.39 -13.58 -11.88
N LEU A 45 6.16 -13.41 -12.37
CA LEU A 45 5.33 -12.23 -12.12
C LEU A 45 5.05 -12.04 -10.62
N TYR A 46 4.86 -13.13 -9.88
CA TYR A 46 4.67 -13.07 -8.44
C TYR A 46 5.95 -12.64 -7.71
N LYS A 47 7.09 -13.26 -8.04
CA LYS A 47 8.41 -12.90 -7.47
C LYS A 47 8.76 -11.44 -7.75
N LEU A 48 8.48 -10.96 -8.95
CA LEU A 48 8.71 -9.57 -9.33
C LEU A 48 7.83 -8.61 -8.51
N GLY A 49 6.55 -8.95 -8.32
CA GLY A 49 5.59 -8.16 -7.56
C GLY A 49 5.77 -8.20 -6.04
N THR A 50 6.56 -9.17 -5.54
CA THR A 50 6.86 -9.34 -4.11
C THR A 50 8.35 -9.14 -3.79
N ARG A 51 9.12 -8.56 -4.71
CA ARG A 51 10.51 -8.20 -4.46
C ARG A 51 10.58 -7.10 -3.41
N VAL A 52 11.43 -7.29 -2.40
CA VAL A 52 11.70 -6.28 -1.38
C VAL A 52 13.07 -5.67 -1.63
N GLU A 53 13.13 -4.35 -1.73
CA GLU A 53 14.36 -3.62 -2.04
C GLU A 53 14.37 -2.26 -1.33
N LYS A 54 15.53 -1.89 -0.81
CA LYS A 54 15.73 -0.56 -0.22
C LYS A 54 15.97 0.44 -1.35
N THR A 55 14.97 1.26 -1.65
CA THR A 55 15.05 2.28 -2.72
C THR A 55 14.99 3.68 -2.12
N PHE A 56 15.60 4.68 -2.79
CA PHE A 56 15.51 6.07 -2.36
C PHE A 56 14.12 6.66 -2.54
N ILE A 57 13.44 6.28 -3.61
CA ILE A 57 12.20 6.92 -4.06
C ILE A 57 10.99 6.20 -3.49
N ARG A 58 10.19 6.92 -2.71
CA ARG A 58 9.00 6.39 -2.03
C ARG A 58 7.99 5.76 -3.00
N VAL A 59 7.72 6.40 -4.14
CA VAL A 59 6.70 5.90 -5.08
C VAL A 59 7.11 4.59 -5.76
N GLU A 60 8.40 4.23 -5.72
CA GLU A 60 8.94 2.99 -6.25
C GLU A 60 9.11 1.91 -5.16
N ALA A 61 8.88 2.27 -3.90
CA ALA A 61 9.08 1.36 -2.77
C ALA A 61 8.06 0.22 -2.77
N ASP A 62 8.53 -0.95 -2.36
CA ASP A 62 7.69 -2.11 -2.13
C ASP A 62 6.80 -1.95 -0.88
N GLU A 63 5.81 -2.82 -0.71
CA GLU A 63 4.83 -2.70 0.37
C GLU A 63 5.39 -3.00 1.79
N VAL A 64 6.60 -3.54 1.89
CA VAL A 64 7.29 -3.77 3.17
C VAL A 64 8.03 -2.50 3.59
N THR A 65 8.74 -1.86 2.65
CA THR A 65 9.56 -0.68 2.91
C THR A 65 8.79 0.63 2.83
N TYR A 66 7.66 0.67 2.11
CA TYR A 66 6.83 1.87 1.95
C TYR A 66 6.42 2.54 3.28
N PRO A 67 5.93 1.82 4.32
CA PRO A 67 5.61 2.41 5.61
C PRO A 67 6.79 3.13 6.27
N LEU A 68 8.02 2.65 6.06
CA LEU A 68 9.22 3.28 6.60
C LEU A 68 9.48 4.65 5.98
N HIS A 69 9.24 4.78 4.66
CA HIS A 69 9.27 6.08 3.97
C HIS A 69 8.24 7.06 4.53
N ILE A 70 7.06 6.57 4.90
CA ILE A 70 6.01 7.41 5.51
C ILE A 70 6.39 7.82 6.93
N MET A 71 6.93 6.90 7.73
CA MET A 71 7.37 7.22 9.10
C MET A 71 8.45 8.29 9.12
N LEU A 72 9.42 8.23 8.19
CA LEU A 72 10.45 9.26 8.03
C LEU A 72 9.82 10.66 7.84
N ARG A 73 8.90 10.78 6.88
CA ARG A 73 8.23 12.05 6.55
C ARG A 73 7.39 12.57 7.70
N PHE A 74 6.65 11.68 8.33
CA PHE A 74 5.84 12.03 9.50
C PHE A 74 6.68 12.56 10.67
N ASN A 75 7.84 11.94 10.93
CA ASN A 75 8.75 12.40 11.97
C ASN A 75 9.30 13.81 11.66
N ILE A 76 9.68 14.07 10.41
CA ILE A 76 10.16 15.38 9.98
C ILE A 76 9.05 16.43 10.09
N GLU A 77 7.82 16.13 9.62
CA GLU A 77 6.68 17.02 9.80
C GLU A 77 6.44 17.36 11.27
N ARG A 78 6.47 16.38 12.14
CA ARG A 78 6.34 16.62 13.59
C ARG A 78 7.43 17.55 14.12
N MET A 79 8.70 17.31 13.77
CA MET A 79 9.81 18.18 14.19
C MET A 79 9.63 19.62 13.74
N LEU A 80 9.11 19.84 12.51
CA LEU A 80 8.82 21.17 11.97
C LEU A 80 7.73 21.89 12.78
N PHE A 81 6.62 21.20 13.07
CA PHE A 81 5.49 21.81 13.80
C PHE A 81 5.72 21.95 15.29
N ASP A 82 6.54 21.10 15.89
CA ASP A 82 6.97 21.23 17.29
C ASP A 82 8.08 22.30 17.44
N ASN A 83 8.44 23.03 16.39
CA ASN A 83 9.51 24.05 16.31
C ASN A 83 10.91 23.51 16.71
N ASN A 84 11.14 22.21 16.52
CA ASN A 84 12.40 21.56 16.82
C ASN A 84 13.31 21.46 15.58
N LEU A 85 12.81 21.88 14.40
CA LEU A 85 13.53 21.81 13.12
C LEU A 85 13.22 23.05 12.26
N LYS A 86 14.24 23.68 11.70
CA LYS A 86 14.09 24.74 10.69
C LYS A 86 14.06 24.13 9.29
N VAL A 87 13.38 24.81 8.37
CA VAL A 87 13.22 24.31 6.99
C VAL A 87 14.56 24.05 6.30
N ASN A 88 15.55 24.91 6.53
CA ASN A 88 16.89 24.76 5.94
C ASN A 88 17.71 23.61 6.54
N GLU A 89 17.25 23.00 7.63
CA GLU A 89 17.89 21.85 8.27
C GLU A 89 17.29 20.51 7.78
N ILE A 90 16.17 20.54 7.04
CA ILE A 90 15.48 19.33 6.54
C ILE A 90 16.43 18.39 5.80
N PRO A 91 17.28 18.83 4.83
CA PRO A 91 18.14 17.89 4.10
C PRO A 91 19.06 17.07 5.03
N TYR A 92 19.63 17.71 6.06
CA TYR A 92 20.53 17.06 7.01
C TYR A 92 19.79 16.02 7.87
N VAL A 93 18.64 16.41 8.43
CA VAL A 93 17.83 15.52 9.26
C VAL A 93 17.26 14.37 8.42
N TRP A 94 16.84 14.64 7.20
CA TRP A 94 16.38 13.61 6.26
C TRP A 94 17.46 12.56 6.02
N ASN A 95 18.67 12.98 5.66
CA ASN A 95 19.76 12.07 5.33
C ASN A 95 20.16 11.21 6.54
N ASP A 96 20.21 11.80 7.73
CA ASP A 96 20.52 11.09 8.97
C ASP A 96 19.44 10.07 9.33
N GLU A 97 18.17 10.47 9.34
CA GLU A 97 17.05 9.58 9.61
C GLU A 97 16.91 8.48 8.53
N TYR A 98 17.13 8.83 7.26
CA TYR A 98 17.10 7.86 6.16
C TYR A 98 18.17 6.78 6.34
N LYS A 99 19.40 7.18 6.68
CA LYS A 99 20.51 6.27 6.98
C LYS A 99 20.19 5.36 8.17
N LYS A 100 19.59 5.89 9.23
CA LYS A 100 19.17 5.09 10.41
C LYS A 100 18.12 4.04 10.04
N ILE A 101 17.15 4.38 9.22
CA ILE A 101 16.02 3.51 8.85
C ILE A 101 16.44 2.46 7.81
N PHE A 102 17.11 2.90 6.73
CA PHE A 102 17.41 2.04 5.58
C PHE A 102 18.85 1.52 5.52
N GLY A 103 19.77 2.14 6.27
CA GLY A 103 21.19 1.77 6.30
C GLY A 103 21.96 2.17 5.04
N ILE A 104 21.41 3.08 4.20
CA ILE A 104 22.05 3.63 3.00
C ILE A 104 22.10 5.15 3.07
N GLU A 105 23.09 5.76 2.43
CA GLU A 105 23.27 7.21 2.41
C GLU A 105 22.57 7.81 1.17
N VAL A 106 21.84 8.90 1.38
CA VAL A 106 21.22 9.65 0.28
C VAL A 106 22.28 10.43 -0.46
N ASP A 107 22.35 10.26 -1.77
CA ASP A 107 23.40 10.83 -2.64
C ASP A 107 23.13 12.29 -3.05
N LYS A 108 21.86 12.68 -3.10
CA LYS A 108 21.41 14.03 -3.50
C LYS A 108 19.98 14.31 -3.02
N ASP A 109 19.64 15.57 -2.83
CA ASP A 109 18.34 16.00 -2.28
C ASP A 109 17.14 15.59 -3.16
N THR A 110 17.32 15.44 -4.47
CA THR A 110 16.29 14.94 -5.38
C THR A 110 15.94 13.47 -5.15
N ASN A 111 16.85 12.68 -4.58
CA ASN A 111 16.61 11.32 -4.09
C ASN A 111 16.23 11.32 -2.60
N GLY A 112 16.33 12.47 -1.95
CA GLY A 112 16.04 12.71 -0.53
C GLY A 112 14.77 13.53 -0.33
N CYS A 113 14.90 14.63 0.39
CA CYS A 113 13.76 15.45 0.84
C CYS A 113 13.00 16.19 -0.27
N LEU A 114 13.57 16.30 -1.48
CA LEU A 114 12.95 16.98 -2.61
C LEU A 114 12.20 16.04 -3.58
N GLN A 115 12.07 14.75 -3.26
CA GLN A 115 11.45 13.78 -4.17
C GLN A 115 9.92 13.86 -4.26
N ASP A 116 9.26 14.43 -3.24
CA ASP A 116 7.80 14.50 -3.15
C ASP A 116 7.27 15.91 -3.34
N ILE A 117 6.13 16.05 -4.00
CA ILE A 117 5.47 17.34 -4.24
C ILE A 117 4.60 17.81 -3.06
N HIS A 118 4.33 16.97 -2.07
CA HIS A 118 3.35 17.21 -1.01
C HIS A 118 3.58 18.53 -0.27
N TRP A 119 4.79 18.76 0.23
CA TRP A 119 5.10 19.99 0.96
C TRP A 119 5.04 21.23 0.08
N TYR A 120 5.45 21.12 -1.19
CA TYR A 120 5.38 22.24 -2.16
C TYR A 120 3.94 22.65 -2.49
N THR A 121 2.99 21.72 -2.39
CA THR A 121 1.57 21.97 -2.64
C THR A 121 0.76 22.20 -1.37
N GLY A 122 1.42 22.28 -0.21
CA GLY A 122 0.78 22.52 1.09
C GLY A 122 0.06 21.30 1.68
N LEU A 123 0.33 20.10 1.17
CA LEU A 123 -0.26 18.85 1.68
C LEU A 123 0.51 18.34 2.91
N VAL A 124 0.57 19.16 3.95
CA VAL A 124 1.20 18.80 5.22
C VAL A 124 0.27 17.87 6.01
N GLY A 125 0.83 16.84 6.67
CA GLY A 125 0.05 15.83 7.40
C GLY A 125 -0.63 14.80 6.48
N TYR A 126 -0.35 14.82 5.18
CA TYR A 126 -0.96 13.89 4.23
C TYR A 126 -0.31 12.50 4.25
N PHE A 127 1.00 12.40 4.41
CA PHE A 127 1.74 11.14 4.31
C PHE A 127 1.20 10.00 5.17
N PRO A 128 0.75 10.20 6.42
CA PRO A 128 0.17 9.14 7.21
C PRO A 128 -1.02 8.44 6.56
N THR A 129 -1.76 9.10 5.67
CA THR A 129 -2.94 8.55 5.01
C THR A 129 -2.60 7.32 4.17
N TYR A 130 -1.39 7.22 3.62
CA TYR A 130 -0.91 6.07 2.85
C TYR A 130 -0.79 4.83 3.72
N THR A 131 -0.06 4.92 4.84
CA THR A 131 0.11 3.77 5.75
C THR A 131 -1.22 3.41 6.43
N ILE A 132 -2.01 4.39 6.87
CA ILE A 132 -3.34 4.15 7.44
C ILE A 132 -4.24 3.47 6.40
N GLY A 133 -4.19 3.92 5.14
CA GLY A 133 -4.90 3.28 4.04
C GLY A 133 -4.49 1.81 3.84
N ALA A 134 -3.20 1.50 3.91
CA ALA A 134 -2.70 0.13 3.83
C ALA A 134 -3.19 -0.75 5.00
N LEU A 135 -3.23 -0.20 6.23
CA LEU A 135 -3.78 -0.91 7.39
C LEU A 135 -5.27 -1.23 7.20
N ILE A 136 -6.05 -0.24 6.77
CA ILE A 136 -7.49 -0.40 6.51
C ILE A 136 -7.71 -1.41 5.36
N SER A 137 -6.93 -1.33 4.28
CA SER A 137 -7.03 -2.27 3.15
C SER A 137 -6.80 -3.71 3.56
N ALA A 138 -5.79 -3.97 4.39
CA ALA A 138 -5.50 -5.31 4.91
C ALA A 138 -6.65 -5.83 5.81
N GLN A 139 -7.23 -4.96 6.62
CA GLN A 139 -8.37 -5.30 7.49
C GLN A 139 -9.62 -5.61 6.67
N PHE A 140 -9.93 -4.82 5.64
CA PHE A 140 -11.01 -5.11 4.70
C PHE A 140 -10.76 -6.40 3.90
N ALA A 141 -9.55 -6.63 3.44
CA ALA A 141 -9.19 -7.83 2.71
C ALA A 141 -9.34 -9.11 3.55
N ASN A 142 -9.03 -9.03 4.84
CA ASN A 142 -9.27 -10.13 5.77
C ASN A 142 -10.78 -10.45 5.89
N LYS A 143 -11.62 -9.42 6.01
CA LYS A 143 -13.08 -9.59 6.07
C LYS A 143 -13.63 -10.10 4.73
N LEU A 144 -13.21 -9.50 3.62
CA LEU A 144 -13.59 -9.90 2.27
C LEU A 144 -13.34 -11.40 2.01
N ARG A 145 -12.16 -11.92 2.38
CA ARG A 145 -11.81 -13.34 2.22
C ARG A 145 -12.61 -14.26 3.13
N LYS A 146 -13.06 -13.79 4.29
CA LYS A 146 -13.99 -14.54 5.15
C LYS A 146 -15.41 -14.61 4.57
N ASP A 147 -15.85 -13.51 3.95
CA ASP A 147 -17.20 -13.43 3.36
C ASP A 147 -17.29 -14.16 2.01
N ILE A 148 -16.18 -14.23 1.26
CA ILE A 148 -16.10 -14.91 -0.05
C ILE A 148 -14.96 -15.93 0.03
N SER A 149 -15.28 -17.12 0.51
CA SER A 149 -14.28 -18.18 0.78
C SER A 149 -13.57 -18.70 -0.48
N ASP A 150 -14.19 -18.57 -1.66
CA ASP A 150 -13.65 -18.97 -2.96
C ASP A 150 -13.09 -17.79 -3.78
N LEU A 151 -12.81 -16.65 -3.14
CA LEU A 151 -12.36 -15.42 -3.80
C LEU A 151 -11.15 -15.64 -4.69
N ASP A 152 -10.11 -16.32 -4.19
CA ASP A 152 -8.88 -16.51 -4.94
C ASP A 152 -9.11 -17.37 -6.20
N ASN A 153 -9.97 -18.41 -6.13
CA ASN A 153 -10.38 -19.17 -7.32
C ASN A 153 -11.13 -18.33 -8.35
N LYS A 154 -11.95 -17.39 -7.91
CA LYS A 154 -12.65 -16.45 -8.80
C LYS A 154 -11.69 -15.48 -9.46
N ILE A 155 -10.74 -14.91 -8.70
CA ILE A 155 -9.70 -14.02 -9.21
C ILE A 155 -8.87 -14.74 -10.29
N GLU A 156 -8.45 -15.98 -10.03
CA GLU A 156 -7.67 -16.78 -10.96
C GLU A 156 -8.40 -17.01 -12.30
N LYS A 157 -9.73 -17.07 -12.28
CA LYS A 157 -10.59 -17.21 -13.46
C LYS A 157 -11.00 -15.86 -14.07
N GLY A 158 -10.55 -14.73 -13.55
CA GLY A 158 -10.96 -13.40 -14.00
C GLY A 158 -12.41 -13.01 -13.61
N ASP A 159 -13.02 -13.73 -12.66
CA ASP A 159 -14.37 -13.38 -12.14
C ASP A 159 -14.27 -12.44 -10.95
N PHE A 160 -14.36 -11.16 -11.21
CA PHE A 160 -14.33 -10.10 -10.19
C PHE A 160 -15.73 -9.65 -9.71
N LYS A 161 -16.81 -10.25 -10.20
CA LYS A 161 -18.18 -9.78 -9.90
C LYS A 161 -18.50 -9.78 -8.41
N SER A 162 -18.14 -10.86 -7.70
CA SER A 162 -18.39 -10.97 -6.26
C SER A 162 -17.55 -9.98 -5.45
N LEU A 163 -16.29 -9.75 -5.83
CA LEU A 163 -15.44 -8.73 -5.25
C LEU A 163 -16.05 -7.32 -5.38
N ILE A 164 -16.39 -6.93 -6.61
CA ILE A 164 -16.99 -5.61 -6.89
C ILE A 164 -18.31 -5.44 -6.16
N LYS A 165 -19.16 -6.46 -6.15
CA LYS A 165 -20.43 -6.45 -5.40
C LYS A 165 -20.19 -6.23 -3.90
N TRP A 166 -19.21 -6.94 -3.32
CA TRP A 166 -18.87 -6.79 -1.90
C TRP A 166 -18.40 -5.37 -1.57
N LEU A 167 -17.49 -4.81 -2.38
CA LEU A 167 -16.98 -3.45 -2.22
C LEU A 167 -18.13 -2.43 -2.34
N LYS A 168 -18.98 -2.59 -3.34
CA LYS A 168 -20.13 -1.71 -3.56
C LYS A 168 -21.04 -1.69 -2.32
N THR A 169 -21.50 -2.84 -1.89
CA THR A 169 -22.48 -2.96 -0.80
C THR A 169 -21.88 -2.54 0.56
N ASN A 170 -20.64 -2.92 0.85
CA ASN A 170 -20.06 -2.72 2.17
C ASN A 170 -19.38 -1.35 2.33
N ILE A 171 -18.91 -0.75 1.23
CA ILE A 171 -18.10 0.48 1.28
C ILE A 171 -18.72 1.59 0.42
N TYR A 172 -18.87 1.39 -0.90
CA TYR A 172 -19.18 2.48 -1.82
C TYR A 172 -20.58 3.07 -1.64
N GLU A 173 -21.59 2.23 -1.37
CA GLU A 173 -22.97 2.68 -1.12
C GLU A 173 -23.13 3.45 0.19
N LYS A 174 -22.14 3.37 1.08
CA LYS A 174 -22.11 4.17 2.32
C LYS A 174 -21.70 5.61 2.06
N ALA A 175 -20.95 5.87 0.98
CA ALA A 175 -20.47 7.18 0.55
C ALA A 175 -19.91 8.01 1.72
N SER A 176 -20.31 9.28 1.84
CA SER A 176 -19.91 10.18 2.91
C SER A 176 -20.91 10.29 4.07
N PHE A 177 -21.88 9.35 4.15
CA PHE A 177 -22.86 9.34 5.24
C PHE A 177 -22.25 8.90 6.58
N PHE A 178 -21.15 8.18 6.54
CA PHE A 178 -20.44 7.69 7.70
C PHE A 178 -18.98 8.11 7.66
N SER A 179 -18.38 8.31 8.83
CA SER A 179 -16.93 8.50 8.96
C SER A 179 -16.17 7.24 8.57
N SER A 180 -14.87 7.38 8.30
CA SER A 180 -14.00 6.24 7.98
C SER A 180 -13.99 5.17 9.07
N ASP A 181 -14.01 5.59 10.34
CA ASP A 181 -14.01 4.69 11.49
C ASP A 181 -15.34 3.95 11.62
N GLU A 182 -16.47 4.63 11.38
CA GLU A 182 -17.80 4.00 11.38
C GLU A 182 -17.93 2.97 10.27
N ILE A 183 -17.45 3.26 9.05
CA ILE A 183 -17.47 2.29 7.95
C ILE A 183 -16.61 1.07 8.33
N LEU A 184 -15.40 1.29 8.83
CA LEU A 184 -14.52 0.21 9.23
C LEU A 184 -15.14 -0.67 10.33
N GLN A 185 -15.72 -0.04 11.34
CA GLN A 185 -16.41 -0.72 12.45
C GLN A 185 -17.63 -1.52 11.95
N GLN A 186 -18.46 -0.96 11.09
CA GLN A 186 -19.62 -1.63 10.52
C GLN A 186 -19.25 -2.85 9.67
N VAL A 187 -18.16 -2.75 8.90
CA VAL A 187 -17.75 -3.82 7.98
C VAL A 187 -16.97 -4.92 8.69
N THR A 188 -16.09 -4.55 9.63
CA THR A 188 -15.14 -5.49 10.23
C THR A 188 -15.40 -5.82 11.70
N ASN A 189 -16.39 -5.14 12.31
CA ASN A 189 -16.69 -5.21 13.75
C ASN A 189 -15.49 -4.83 14.65
N SER A 190 -14.61 -3.97 14.16
CA SER A 190 -13.39 -3.59 14.86
C SER A 190 -12.91 -2.21 14.39
N SER A 191 -12.36 -1.42 15.29
CA SER A 191 -11.57 -0.24 14.97
C SER A 191 -10.30 -0.64 14.21
N ILE A 192 -9.57 0.34 13.67
CA ILE A 192 -8.31 0.09 12.96
C ILE A 192 -7.35 -0.75 13.80
N ASN A 193 -6.78 -1.80 13.22
CA ASN A 193 -5.91 -2.72 13.93
C ASN A 193 -4.75 -3.18 13.04
N VAL A 194 -3.54 -2.82 13.47
CA VAL A 194 -2.28 -3.15 12.78
C VAL A 194 -2.05 -4.66 12.61
N LYS A 195 -2.72 -5.50 13.42
CA LYS A 195 -2.60 -6.96 13.37
C LYS A 195 -2.83 -7.49 11.96
N TYR A 196 -3.87 -7.02 11.27
CA TYR A 196 -4.23 -7.50 9.93
C TYR A 196 -3.15 -7.22 8.89
N PHE A 197 -2.52 -6.04 8.97
CA PHE A 197 -1.41 -5.70 8.09
C PHE A 197 -0.16 -6.53 8.42
N LYS A 198 0.15 -6.72 9.70
CA LYS A 198 1.27 -7.59 10.11
C LYS A 198 1.07 -9.02 9.62
N GLU A 199 -0.10 -9.60 9.83
CA GLU A 199 -0.42 -10.95 9.34
C GLU A 199 -0.30 -11.03 7.81
N TYR A 200 -0.79 -10.03 7.11
CA TYR A 200 -0.68 -9.95 5.66
C TYR A 200 0.78 -9.94 5.17
N ILE A 201 1.60 -9.05 5.72
CA ILE A 201 3.03 -8.97 5.36
C ILE A 201 3.77 -10.26 5.74
N THR A 202 3.54 -10.78 6.94
CA THR A 202 4.16 -12.05 7.39
C THR A 202 3.82 -13.20 6.43
N ASN A 203 2.54 -13.38 6.10
CA ASN A 203 2.11 -14.48 5.23
C ASN A 203 2.60 -14.37 3.78
N ARG A 204 2.94 -13.16 3.32
CA ARG A 204 3.39 -12.94 1.94
C ARG A 204 4.91 -13.00 1.81
N TYR A 205 5.65 -12.57 2.81
CA TYR A 205 7.09 -12.33 2.70
C TYR A 205 7.96 -13.21 3.61
N LEU A 206 7.38 -13.90 4.59
CA LEU A 206 8.06 -14.79 5.52
C LEU A 206 7.52 -16.22 5.47
#